data_beac1080bd9936fa0bc94d7dc3190319
#
_entry.id   beac1080bd9936fa0bc94d7dc3190319
#
_cell.length_a   1.000
_cell.length_b   1.000
_cell.length_c   1.000
_cell.angle_alpha   90.00
_cell.angle_beta   90.00
_cell.angle_gamma   90.00
#
_symmetry.space_group_name_H-M   'P 1'
#
loop_
_entity.id
_entity.type
_entity.pdbx_description
1 polymer ?
#
loop_
_entity_poly.entity_id
_entity_poly.type
_entity_poly.pdbx_seq_one_letter_code
_entity_poly.pdbx_strand_id
1 'polypeptide(L)'
;MIAPDLQERLRAVRHLVVFTGAGMSAESGIPTFRDPAEGLWAKVDPADVATPHAFRKNPQFVWDWHVHLADAVRRARPNDGHEAVARLQEFVPRVTVITQNIDNLHQAAGSQTVIELHGNLMRLKAFVDTDEMFGGDASPVICRICNGYAVDDELDPYAGPEDLAVIELQAGPIPRCPGCGALLRPDVVWFGEPLDPGMLEDAFLAAETCDALICIGSSLEVEPAASLPWRALNRGAMVVEINPVPTSLSLSLIHI
;
A
#
# COMPACT_ATOMS: atom_id res chain seq x y z
N MET A 1 31.38 6.21 -2.71
CA MET A 1 31.56 5.30 -3.87
C MET A 1 31.11 3.92 -3.44
N ILE A 2 30.29 3.24 -4.25
CA ILE A 2 29.87 1.86 -3.98
C ILE A 2 31.07 0.93 -4.18
N ALA A 3 31.28 -0.02 -3.25
CA ALA A 3 32.39 -0.98 -3.34
C ALA A 3 32.35 -1.79 -4.63
N PRO A 4 33.51 -2.11 -5.26
CA PRO A 4 33.56 -2.77 -6.56
C PRO A 4 32.87 -4.14 -6.59
N ASP A 5 33.00 -4.92 -5.54
CA ASP A 5 32.33 -6.22 -5.39
C ASP A 5 30.81 -6.10 -5.33
N LEU A 6 30.28 -5.07 -4.68
CA LEU A 6 28.86 -4.76 -4.66
C LEU A 6 28.36 -4.33 -6.04
N GLN A 7 29.16 -3.55 -6.78
CA GLN A 7 28.81 -3.18 -8.16
C GLN A 7 28.72 -4.40 -9.09
N GLU A 8 29.65 -5.35 -8.96
CA GLU A 8 29.64 -6.58 -9.74
C GLU A 8 28.40 -7.44 -9.41
N ARG A 9 28.09 -7.60 -8.13
CA ARG A 9 26.90 -8.32 -7.69
C ARG A 9 25.61 -7.66 -8.19
N LEU A 10 25.51 -6.33 -8.13
CA LEU A 10 24.36 -5.60 -8.64
C LEU A 10 24.16 -5.76 -10.15
N ARG A 11 25.25 -5.83 -10.93
CA ARG A 11 25.18 -6.08 -12.37
C ARG A 11 24.68 -7.49 -12.74
N ALA A 12 24.85 -8.45 -11.84
CA ALA A 12 24.39 -9.82 -12.04
C ALA A 12 22.91 -10.04 -11.69
N VAL A 13 22.24 -9.05 -11.05
CA VAL A 13 20.84 -9.12 -10.63
C VAL A 13 19.92 -9.26 -11.84
N ARG A 14 19.06 -10.27 -11.81
CA ARG A 14 18.04 -10.53 -12.83
C ARG A 14 16.64 -10.20 -12.34
N HIS A 15 16.38 -10.37 -11.05
CA HIS A 15 15.15 -9.99 -10.39
C HIS A 15 15.46 -9.12 -9.16
N LEU A 16 15.08 -7.85 -9.23
CA LEU A 16 15.20 -6.88 -8.15
C LEU A 16 13.84 -6.62 -7.53
N VAL A 17 13.76 -6.72 -6.23
CA VAL A 17 12.61 -6.22 -5.45
C VAL A 17 12.97 -4.88 -4.82
N VAL A 18 12.10 -3.90 -4.94
CA VAL A 18 12.20 -2.62 -4.21
C VAL A 18 11.03 -2.54 -3.23
N PHE A 19 11.34 -2.66 -1.95
CA PHE A 19 10.36 -2.58 -0.87
C PHE A 19 10.34 -1.18 -0.27
N THR A 20 9.18 -0.49 -0.27
CA THR A 20 9.11 0.90 0.15
C THR A 20 8.07 1.15 1.24
N GLY A 21 8.36 2.13 2.10
CA GLY A 21 7.46 2.66 3.10
C GLY A 21 7.31 4.19 2.99
N ALA A 22 6.64 4.81 3.94
CA ALA A 22 6.26 6.23 3.90
C ALA A 22 7.44 7.20 3.73
N GLY A 23 8.63 6.82 4.19
CA GLY A 23 9.85 7.61 3.98
C GLY A 23 10.20 7.84 2.51
N MET A 24 9.80 6.94 1.61
CA MET A 24 9.97 7.09 0.16
C MET A 24 9.25 8.32 -0.38
N SER A 25 8.10 8.68 0.19
CA SER A 25 7.24 9.77 -0.28
C SER A 25 7.40 11.07 0.53
N ALA A 26 8.29 11.09 1.53
CA ALA A 26 8.52 12.27 2.38
C ALA A 26 8.96 13.49 1.57
N GLU A 27 9.92 13.33 0.64
CA GLU A 27 10.39 14.42 -0.22
C GLU A 27 9.36 14.84 -1.28
N SER A 28 8.30 14.06 -1.49
CA SER A 28 7.15 14.42 -2.32
C SER A 28 6.14 15.29 -1.58
N GLY A 29 6.39 15.61 -0.30
CA GLY A 29 5.51 16.42 0.54
C GLY A 29 4.35 15.64 1.16
N ILE A 30 4.40 14.30 1.15
CA ILE A 30 3.45 13.47 1.87
C ILE A 30 4.03 13.19 3.25
N PRO A 31 3.37 13.65 4.33
CA PRO A 31 3.88 13.45 5.69
C PRO A 31 3.95 11.97 6.03
N THR A 32 5.05 11.56 6.64
CA THR A 32 5.16 10.18 7.12
C THR A 32 4.26 9.96 8.33
N PHE A 33 3.84 8.72 8.54
CA PHE A 33 3.02 8.34 9.68
C PHE A 33 3.65 8.71 11.05
N ARG A 34 4.97 8.88 11.08
CA ARG A 34 5.75 9.14 12.30
C ARG A 34 6.19 10.58 12.46
N ASP A 35 5.88 11.47 11.53
CA ASP A 35 6.25 12.86 11.70
C ASP A 35 5.31 13.54 12.71
N PRO A 36 5.75 13.75 13.98
CA PRO A 36 4.88 14.30 15.02
C PRO A 36 4.73 15.81 14.92
N ALA A 37 5.54 16.47 14.10
CA ALA A 37 5.67 17.93 14.18
C ALA A 37 4.77 18.70 13.20
N GLU A 38 4.49 18.18 12.01
CA GLU A 38 3.79 18.93 10.94
C GLU A 38 2.74 18.13 10.17
N GLY A 39 2.50 16.85 10.49
CA GLY A 39 1.65 15.98 9.70
C GLY A 39 0.16 16.02 10.05
N LEU A 40 -0.67 15.62 9.12
CA LEU A 40 -2.09 15.30 9.30
C LEU A 40 -2.31 14.37 10.52
N TRP A 41 -1.35 13.49 10.80
CA TRP A 41 -1.34 12.54 11.91
C TRP A 41 -1.00 13.17 13.27
N ALA A 42 -0.41 14.37 13.32
CA ALA A 42 -0.05 15.03 14.57
C ALA A 42 -1.28 15.45 15.41
N LYS A 43 -2.45 15.54 14.78
CA LYS A 43 -3.69 16.05 15.40
C LYS A 43 -4.80 15.03 15.52
N VAL A 44 -4.62 13.82 14.97
CA VAL A 44 -5.68 12.81 14.90
C VAL A 44 -5.08 11.46 15.27
N ASP A 45 -5.69 10.76 16.23
CA ASP A 45 -5.31 9.39 16.55
C ASP A 45 -5.67 8.47 15.35
N PRO A 46 -4.72 7.68 14.84
CA PRO A 46 -5.01 6.69 13.82
C PRO A 46 -6.20 5.79 14.13
N ALA A 47 -6.43 5.49 15.40
CA ALA A 47 -7.57 4.70 15.85
C ALA A 47 -8.92 5.37 15.55
N ASP A 48 -8.96 6.71 15.43
CA ASP A 48 -10.17 7.46 15.15
C ASP A 48 -10.47 7.62 13.65
N VAL A 49 -9.51 7.32 12.75
CA VAL A 49 -9.67 7.57 11.30
C VAL A 49 -9.25 6.40 10.41
N ALA A 50 -8.51 5.45 10.91
CA ALA A 50 -7.94 4.36 10.12
C ALA A 50 -8.26 2.98 10.73
N THR A 51 -9.50 2.77 11.15
CA THR A 51 -10.02 1.48 11.63
C THR A 51 -11.46 1.27 11.17
N PRO A 52 -11.91 0.02 10.98
CA PRO A 52 -13.32 -0.28 10.72
C PRO A 52 -14.25 0.23 11.83
N HIS A 53 -13.80 0.16 13.08
CA HIS A 53 -14.55 0.66 14.22
C HIS A 53 -14.81 2.17 14.14
N ALA A 54 -13.79 2.95 13.77
CA ALA A 54 -13.95 4.40 13.59
C ALA A 54 -14.96 4.73 12.50
N PHE A 55 -14.91 4.01 11.38
CA PHE A 55 -15.85 4.22 10.27
C PHE A 55 -17.29 3.87 10.67
N ARG A 56 -17.54 2.79 11.41
CA ARG A 56 -18.87 2.47 11.95
C ARG A 56 -19.39 3.58 12.86
N LYS A 57 -18.54 4.10 13.74
CA LYS A 57 -18.90 5.11 14.73
C LYS A 57 -19.21 6.48 14.10
N ASN A 58 -18.40 6.89 13.14
CA ASN A 58 -18.57 8.18 12.46
C ASN A 58 -18.04 8.11 11.02
N PRO A 59 -18.78 7.51 10.09
CA PRO A 59 -18.32 7.31 8.73
C PRO A 59 -18.00 8.62 8.00
N GLN A 60 -18.77 9.69 8.23
CA GLN A 60 -18.53 10.96 7.57
C GLN A 60 -17.21 11.60 8.02
N PHE A 61 -16.87 11.54 9.30
CA PHE A 61 -15.60 12.06 9.81
C PHE A 61 -14.41 11.32 9.20
N VAL A 62 -14.48 9.98 9.14
CA VAL A 62 -13.43 9.16 8.53
C VAL A 62 -13.31 9.45 7.03
N TRP A 63 -14.44 9.60 6.33
CA TRP A 63 -14.46 9.96 4.91
C TRP A 63 -13.80 11.33 4.68
N ASP A 64 -14.21 12.36 5.40
CA ASP A 64 -13.69 13.72 5.25
C ASP A 64 -12.18 13.79 5.53
N TRP A 65 -11.72 13.02 6.51
CA TRP A 65 -10.30 12.91 6.81
C TRP A 65 -9.52 12.29 5.64
N HIS A 66 -10.03 11.21 5.05
CA HIS A 66 -9.38 10.60 3.88
C HIS A 66 -9.44 11.50 2.63
N VAL A 67 -10.52 12.26 2.44
CA VAL A 67 -10.59 13.29 1.40
C VAL A 67 -9.45 14.30 1.56
N HIS A 68 -9.23 14.76 2.79
CA HIS A 68 -8.16 15.70 3.08
C HIS A 68 -6.77 15.11 2.81
N LEU A 69 -6.56 13.82 3.16
CA LEU A 69 -5.34 13.10 2.82
C LEU A 69 -5.17 12.95 1.30
N ALA A 70 -6.24 12.60 0.59
CA ALA A 70 -6.24 12.46 -0.86
C ALA A 70 -5.89 13.77 -1.57
N ASP A 71 -6.32 14.90 -1.04
CA ASP A 71 -5.96 16.22 -1.59
C ASP A 71 -4.47 16.53 -1.44
N ALA A 72 -3.82 16.06 -0.38
CA ALA A 72 -2.38 16.15 -0.24
C ALA A 72 -1.66 15.26 -1.26
N VAL A 73 -2.13 14.02 -1.42
CA VAL A 73 -1.58 13.06 -2.39
C VAL A 73 -1.75 13.54 -3.83
N ARG A 74 -2.89 14.11 -4.20
CA ARG A 74 -3.13 14.67 -5.55
C ARG A 74 -2.16 15.81 -5.91
N ARG A 75 -1.73 16.58 -4.92
CA ARG A 75 -0.75 17.67 -5.13
C ARG A 75 0.68 17.17 -5.19
N ALA A 76 0.96 16.02 -4.60
CA ALA A 76 2.29 15.41 -4.63
C ALA A 76 2.72 15.02 -6.05
N ARG A 77 4.01 14.94 -6.24
CA ARG A 77 4.63 14.45 -7.48
C ARG A 77 5.70 13.43 -7.11
N PRO A 78 5.96 12.46 -7.97
CA PRO A 78 7.12 11.61 -7.79
C PRO A 78 8.38 12.44 -7.54
N ASN A 79 9.19 12.02 -6.58
CA ASN A 79 10.52 12.59 -6.34
C ASN A 79 11.59 11.78 -7.08
N ASP A 80 12.84 12.26 -7.03
CA ASP A 80 13.98 11.64 -7.70
C ASP A 80 14.16 10.16 -7.34
N GLY A 81 13.80 9.77 -6.12
CA GLY A 81 13.83 8.38 -5.67
C GLY A 81 12.82 7.50 -6.43
N HIS A 82 11.59 7.96 -6.61
CA HIS A 82 10.57 7.25 -7.40
C HIS A 82 11.01 7.10 -8.86
N GLU A 83 11.56 8.18 -9.45
CA GLU A 83 12.08 8.15 -10.82
C GLU A 83 13.28 7.22 -10.96
N ALA A 84 14.19 7.23 -9.97
CA ALA A 84 15.32 6.31 -9.95
C ALA A 84 14.86 4.85 -9.89
N VAL A 85 13.86 4.52 -9.04
CA VAL A 85 13.28 3.17 -8.97
C VAL A 85 12.65 2.77 -10.29
N ALA A 86 11.86 3.64 -10.91
CA ALA A 86 11.25 3.37 -12.21
C ALA A 86 12.30 3.11 -13.29
N ARG A 87 13.40 3.85 -13.30
CA ARG A 87 14.51 3.67 -14.26
C ARG A 87 15.29 2.38 -14.08
N LEU A 88 15.24 1.73 -12.91
CA LEU A 88 15.89 0.42 -12.74
C LEU A 88 15.40 -0.64 -13.74
N GLN A 89 14.17 -0.48 -14.25
CA GLN A 89 13.57 -1.34 -15.28
C GLN A 89 14.33 -1.30 -16.63
N GLU A 90 15.13 -0.27 -16.86
CA GLU A 90 15.99 -0.16 -18.06
C GLU A 90 17.24 -1.05 -17.96
N PHE A 91 17.63 -1.42 -16.72
CA PHE A 91 18.90 -2.09 -16.45
C PHE A 91 18.73 -3.51 -15.91
N VAL A 92 17.61 -3.78 -15.24
CA VAL A 92 17.32 -5.08 -14.61
C VAL A 92 16.15 -5.74 -15.33
N PRO A 93 16.28 -7.00 -15.77
CA PRO A 93 15.25 -7.70 -16.55
C PRO A 93 13.89 -7.79 -15.87
N ARG A 94 13.87 -7.86 -14.53
CA ARG A 94 12.64 -7.87 -13.73
C ARG A 94 12.81 -6.99 -12.51
N VAL A 95 11.96 -5.98 -12.39
CA VAL A 95 11.87 -5.13 -11.20
C VAL A 95 10.44 -5.24 -10.66
N THR A 96 10.31 -5.59 -9.39
CA THR A 96 9.02 -5.62 -8.68
C THR A 96 9.09 -4.62 -7.53
N VAL A 97 8.24 -3.62 -7.55
CA VAL A 97 8.06 -2.71 -6.43
C VAL A 97 7.00 -3.30 -5.50
N ILE A 98 7.31 -3.41 -4.22
CA ILE A 98 6.37 -3.77 -3.17
C ILE A 98 6.26 -2.57 -2.25
N THR A 99 5.10 -1.95 -2.18
CA THR A 99 4.96 -0.71 -1.41
C THR A 99 3.91 -0.84 -0.30
N GLN A 100 4.21 -0.22 0.83
CA GLN A 100 3.26 0.03 1.91
C GLN A 100 2.49 1.35 1.71
N ASN A 101 2.95 2.18 0.75
CA ASN A 101 2.35 3.47 0.47
C ASN A 101 1.07 3.33 -0.35
N ILE A 102 0.14 4.25 -0.11
CA ILE A 102 -1.20 4.30 -0.73
C ILE A 102 -1.33 5.47 -1.72
N ASP A 103 -0.20 6.07 -2.13
CA ASP A 103 -0.14 7.38 -2.79
C ASP A 103 -0.05 7.33 -4.33
N ASN A 104 0.12 6.15 -4.91
CA ASN A 104 0.24 5.92 -6.36
C ASN A 104 1.49 6.57 -7.00
N LEU A 105 2.48 7.03 -6.23
CA LEU A 105 3.63 7.77 -6.79
C LEU A 105 4.59 6.87 -7.56
N HIS A 106 4.72 5.59 -7.22
CA HIS A 106 5.51 4.65 -8.02
C HIS A 106 4.97 4.46 -9.43
N GLN A 107 3.65 4.28 -9.56
CA GLN A 107 2.99 4.18 -10.86
C GLN A 107 3.10 5.50 -11.64
N ALA A 108 2.91 6.63 -10.96
CA ALA A 108 3.05 7.96 -11.56
C ALA A 108 4.48 8.23 -12.05
N ALA A 109 5.50 7.64 -11.43
CA ALA A 109 6.90 7.68 -11.89
C ALA A 109 7.19 6.72 -13.05
N GLY A 110 6.28 5.79 -13.38
CA GLY A 110 6.45 4.84 -14.47
C GLY A 110 6.89 3.44 -14.04
N SER A 111 6.83 3.09 -12.76
CA SER A 111 7.03 1.70 -12.31
C SER A 111 5.91 0.80 -12.85
N GLN A 112 6.28 -0.28 -13.55
CA GLN A 112 5.33 -1.14 -14.28
C GLN A 112 4.72 -2.23 -13.39
N THR A 113 5.51 -2.82 -12.49
CA THR A 113 5.07 -3.88 -11.59
C THR A 113 5.09 -3.37 -10.16
N VAL A 114 3.93 -3.03 -9.63
CA VAL A 114 3.77 -2.48 -8.26
C VAL A 114 2.75 -3.31 -7.49
N ILE A 115 3.16 -3.87 -6.36
CA ILE A 115 2.31 -4.56 -5.40
C ILE A 115 2.01 -3.58 -4.26
N GLU A 116 0.74 -3.19 -4.12
CA GLU A 116 0.27 -2.19 -3.14
C GLU A 116 -0.29 -2.89 -1.89
N LEU A 117 0.57 -3.28 -0.96
CA LEU A 117 0.19 -4.09 0.20
C LEU A 117 -0.91 -3.47 1.07
N HIS A 118 -0.95 -2.15 1.16
CA HIS A 118 -1.95 -1.45 1.97
C HIS A 118 -3.04 -0.79 1.13
N GLY A 119 -3.16 -1.18 -0.14
CA GLY A 119 -4.15 -0.64 -1.06
C GLY A 119 -3.75 0.70 -1.67
N ASN A 120 -4.75 1.46 -2.14
CA ASN A 120 -4.54 2.72 -2.84
C ASN A 120 -5.64 3.73 -2.49
N LEU A 121 -5.23 4.93 -2.08
CA LEU A 121 -6.14 5.99 -1.64
C LEU A 121 -7.03 6.53 -2.78
N MET A 122 -6.59 6.37 -4.04
CA MET A 122 -7.33 6.83 -5.22
C MET A 122 -8.39 5.84 -5.70
N ARG A 123 -8.50 4.67 -5.08
CA ARG A 123 -9.55 3.70 -5.35
C ARG A 123 -10.56 3.65 -4.22
N LEU A 124 -11.77 3.23 -4.54
CA LEU A 124 -12.85 3.02 -3.57
C LEU A 124 -13.26 1.55 -3.52
N LYS A 125 -13.70 1.13 -2.34
CA LYS A 125 -14.34 -0.17 -2.12
C LYS A 125 -15.55 0.00 -1.20
N ALA A 126 -16.45 -0.98 -1.17
CA ALA A 126 -17.53 -0.97 -0.20
C ALA A 126 -16.98 -1.17 1.21
N PHE A 127 -17.61 -0.49 2.16
CA PHE A 127 -17.45 -0.86 3.56
C PHE A 127 -18.33 -2.07 3.86
N VAL A 128 -17.67 -3.15 4.22
CA VAL A 128 -18.32 -4.40 4.65
C VAL A 128 -18.13 -4.52 6.15
N ASP A 129 -19.25 -4.63 6.88
CA ASP A 129 -19.19 -4.86 8.32
C ASP A 129 -18.99 -6.35 8.59
N THR A 130 -17.73 -6.72 8.80
CA THR A 130 -17.37 -8.13 9.05
C THR A 130 -17.92 -8.67 10.36
N ASP A 131 -18.27 -7.82 11.33
CA ASP A 131 -18.83 -8.27 12.60
C ASP A 131 -20.30 -8.71 12.44
N GLU A 132 -21.03 -8.11 11.48
CA GLU A 132 -22.39 -8.55 11.13
C GLU A 132 -22.38 -9.80 10.22
N MET A 133 -21.33 -10.00 9.42
CA MET A 133 -21.26 -11.10 8.44
C MET A 133 -21.06 -12.49 9.05
N PHE A 134 -20.35 -12.59 10.16
CA PHE A 134 -20.09 -13.90 10.79
C PHE A 134 -21.19 -14.40 11.72
N GLY A 135 -22.29 -13.66 11.85
CA GLY A 135 -23.45 -14.01 12.67
C GLY A 135 -24.63 -14.64 11.93
N GLY A 136 -24.59 -14.76 10.60
CA GLY A 136 -25.71 -15.24 9.79
C GLY A 136 -25.36 -16.43 8.87
N ASP A 137 -26.35 -17.28 8.58
CA ASP A 137 -26.22 -18.46 7.70
C ASP A 137 -26.07 -18.14 6.19
N ALA A 138 -26.00 -16.87 5.80
CA ALA A 138 -25.88 -16.47 4.41
C ALA A 138 -24.40 -16.36 3.99
N SER A 139 -23.99 -17.11 2.99
CA SER A 139 -22.69 -16.92 2.34
C SER A 139 -22.64 -15.52 1.71
N PRO A 140 -21.64 -14.71 2.02
CA PRO A 140 -21.55 -13.37 1.45
C PRO A 140 -21.35 -13.44 -0.06
N VAL A 141 -22.17 -12.70 -0.80
CA VAL A 141 -22.01 -12.54 -2.25
C VAL A 141 -21.00 -11.42 -2.49
N ILE A 142 -19.97 -11.69 -3.28
CA ILE A 142 -18.98 -10.68 -3.66
C ILE A 142 -19.63 -9.70 -4.65
N CYS A 143 -19.70 -8.44 -4.28
CA CYS A 143 -20.11 -7.40 -5.21
C CYS A 143 -19.00 -7.16 -6.24
N ARG A 144 -19.31 -7.44 -7.51
CA ARG A 144 -18.33 -7.33 -8.60
C ARG A 144 -17.94 -5.89 -8.91
N ILE A 145 -18.80 -4.91 -8.55
CA ILE A 145 -18.52 -3.49 -8.79
C ILE A 145 -17.46 -2.97 -7.81
N CYS A 146 -17.58 -3.29 -6.52
CA CYS A 146 -16.74 -2.71 -5.48
C CYS A 146 -15.79 -3.68 -4.81
N ASN A 147 -15.70 -4.92 -5.30
CA ASN A 147 -14.95 -6.03 -4.67
C ASN A 147 -15.24 -6.22 -3.18
N GLY A 148 -16.33 -5.61 -2.68
CA GLY A 148 -16.85 -5.82 -1.35
C GLY A 148 -17.81 -7.02 -1.34
N TYR A 149 -18.23 -7.41 -0.15
CA TYR A 149 -19.27 -8.44 -0.01
C TYR A 149 -20.64 -7.77 0.00
N ALA A 150 -21.59 -8.33 -0.71
CA ALA A 150 -22.98 -7.91 -0.68
C ALA A 150 -23.82 -8.98 0.03
N VAL A 151 -24.84 -8.52 0.70
CA VAL A 151 -25.76 -9.39 1.46
C VAL A 151 -27.01 -9.73 0.65
N ASP A 152 -27.18 -9.19 -0.56
CA ASP A 152 -28.42 -9.27 -1.33
C ASP A 152 -28.26 -9.93 -2.71
N ASP A 153 -29.23 -10.78 -3.09
CA ASP A 153 -29.24 -11.60 -4.31
C ASP A 153 -29.57 -10.83 -5.61
N GLU A 154 -29.85 -9.51 -5.55
CA GLU A 154 -30.29 -8.70 -6.70
C GLU A 154 -29.15 -7.95 -7.41
N LEU A 155 -27.92 -8.46 -7.35
CA LEU A 155 -26.79 -7.81 -8.03
C LEU A 155 -26.80 -8.07 -9.53
N ASP A 156 -26.58 -7.01 -10.32
CA ASP A 156 -26.30 -7.15 -11.76
C ASP A 156 -24.98 -7.93 -11.95
N PRO A 157 -25.02 -9.17 -12.46
CA PRO A 157 -23.82 -9.99 -12.62
C PRO A 157 -22.86 -9.46 -13.71
N TYR A 158 -23.24 -8.42 -14.44
CA TYR A 158 -22.46 -7.84 -15.55
C TYR A 158 -21.83 -6.50 -15.20
N ALA A 159 -22.18 -5.88 -14.07
CA ALA A 159 -21.53 -4.67 -13.60
C ALA A 159 -20.06 -4.95 -13.25
N GLY A 160 -19.15 -4.17 -13.83
CA GLY A 160 -17.69 -4.34 -13.64
C GLY A 160 -17.07 -3.28 -12.72
N PRO A 161 -15.79 -3.44 -12.34
CA PRO A 161 -15.05 -2.45 -11.53
C PRO A 161 -14.98 -1.07 -12.20
N GLU A 162 -15.17 -1.00 -13.50
CA GLU A 162 -15.16 0.24 -14.30
C GLU A 162 -16.24 1.24 -13.87
N ASP A 163 -17.35 0.74 -13.31
CA ASP A 163 -18.46 1.60 -12.84
C ASP A 163 -18.11 2.41 -11.58
N LEU A 164 -17.09 2.01 -10.82
CA LEU A 164 -16.57 2.79 -9.70
C LEU A 164 -15.49 3.81 -10.11
N ALA A 165 -14.89 3.66 -11.27
CA ALA A 165 -13.82 4.56 -11.75
C ALA A 165 -14.28 6.02 -11.90
N VAL A 166 -15.59 6.25 -12.00
CA VAL A 166 -16.19 7.58 -12.07
C VAL A 166 -16.56 8.17 -10.70
N ILE A 167 -16.45 7.39 -9.62
CA ILE A 167 -16.73 7.85 -8.26
C ILE A 167 -15.40 8.22 -7.61
N GLU A 168 -15.20 9.50 -7.39
CA GLU A 168 -13.98 10.00 -6.78
C GLU A 168 -14.12 10.19 -5.26
N LEU A 169 -13.00 10.04 -4.56
CA LEU A 169 -12.88 10.43 -3.16
C LEU A 169 -12.83 11.97 -3.07
N GLN A 170 -13.97 12.58 -2.78
CA GLN A 170 -14.15 14.04 -2.73
C GLN A 170 -15.02 14.48 -1.56
N ALA A 171 -14.97 15.77 -1.24
CA ALA A 171 -15.79 16.35 -0.19
C ALA A 171 -17.29 16.22 -0.50
N GLY A 172 -18.06 15.93 0.53
CA GLY A 172 -19.51 15.77 0.43
C GLY A 172 -20.01 14.49 1.09
N PRO A 173 -21.29 14.14 0.86
CA PRO A 173 -21.85 12.92 1.42
C PRO A 173 -21.14 11.69 0.88
N ILE A 174 -20.97 10.70 1.73
CA ILE A 174 -20.31 9.44 1.34
C ILE A 174 -21.15 8.76 0.25
N PRO A 175 -20.57 8.46 -0.91
CA PRO A 175 -21.30 7.74 -1.96
C PRO A 175 -21.58 6.30 -1.55
N ARG A 176 -22.58 5.71 -2.23
CA ARG A 176 -22.90 4.29 -2.08
C ARG A 176 -22.49 3.54 -3.32
N CYS A 177 -22.11 2.28 -3.14
CA CYS A 177 -21.85 1.39 -4.25
C CYS A 177 -23.14 1.20 -5.07
N PRO A 178 -23.12 1.43 -6.38
CA PRO A 178 -24.30 1.27 -7.22
C PRO A 178 -24.77 -0.20 -7.30
N GLY A 179 -23.88 -1.17 -7.07
CA GLY A 179 -24.21 -2.58 -7.12
C GLY A 179 -24.81 -3.12 -5.82
N CYS A 180 -24.26 -2.78 -4.65
CA CYS A 180 -24.69 -3.37 -3.38
C CYS A 180 -25.28 -2.36 -2.38
N GLY A 181 -25.31 -1.06 -2.70
CA GLY A 181 -25.85 -0.03 -1.83
C GLY A 181 -25.01 0.29 -0.58
N ALA A 182 -23.94 -0.43 -0.33
CA ALA A 182 -23.06 -0.20 0.81
C ALA A 182 -22.37 1.17 0.72
N LEU A 183 -22.04 1.78 1.85
CA LEU A 183 -21.21 2.97 1.87
C LEU A 183 -19.85 2.67 1.25
N LEU A 184 -19.36 3.58 0.42
CA LEU A 184 -18.01 3.48 -0.11
C LEU A 184 -16.99 4.05 0.87
N ARG A 185 -15.79 3.51 0.81
CA ARG A 185 -14.61 3.95 1.55
C ARG A 185 -13.38 3.89 0.64
N PRO A 186 -12.29 4.58 0.99
CA PRO A 186 -11.02 4.37 0.29
C PRO A 186 -10.58 2.91 0.35
N ASP A 187 -10.01 2.42 -0.76
CA ASP A 187 -9.44 1.07 -0.84
C ASP A 187 -8.06 1.04 -0.18
N VAL A 188 -8.03 1.32 1.10
CA VAL A 188 -6.83 1.23 1.95
C VAL A 188 -7.06 0.21 3.04
N VAL A 189 -6.00 -0.50 3.43
CA VAL A 189 -6.05 -1.42 4.57
C VAL A 189 -5.96 -0.61 5.86
N TRP A 190 -6.98 -0.69 6.69
CA TRP A 190 -7.01 -0.05 8.01
C TRP A 190 -6.41 -0.95 9.09
N PHE A 191 -6.04 -0.35 10.19
CA PHE A 191 -5.58 -1.11 11.36
C PHE A 191 -6.64 -2.09 11.83
N GLY A 192 -6.22 -3.35 12.02
CA GLY A 192 -7.11 -4.46 12.36
C GLY A 192 -7.71 -5.20 11.16
N GLU A 193 -7.49 -4.71 9.94
CA GLU A 193 -7.87 -5.44 8.73
C GLU A 193 -6.72 -6.34 8.24
N PRO A 194 -7.03 -7.53 7.71
CA PRO A 194 -6.03 -8.35 7.03
C PRO A 194 -5.62 -7.71 5.71
N LEU A 195 -4.38 -7.95 5.29
CA LEU A 195 -3.95 -7.68 3.91
C LEU A 195 -4.68 -8.63 2.95
N ASP A 196 -4.79 -8.22 1.68
CA ASP A 196 -5.26 -9.12 0.64
C ASP A 196 -4.34 -10.35 0.54
N PRO A 197 -4.89 -11.58 0.69
CA PRO A 197 -4.06 -12.79 0.72
C PRO A 197 -3.30 -13.03 -0.59
N GLY A 198 -3.90 -12.70 -1.74
CA GLY A 198 -3.26 -12.87 -3.05
C GLY A 198 -2.09 -11.90 -3.23
N MET A 199 -2.29 -10.60 -2.90
CA MET A 199 -1.20 -9.61 -2.95
C MET A 199 -0.07 -9.97 -1.98
N LEU A 200 -0.39 -10.49 -0.79
CA LEU A 200 0.60 -10.89 0.19
C LEU A 200 1.40 -12.11 -0.29
N GLU A 201 0.74 -13.08 -0.91
CA GLU A 201 1.40 -14.25 -1.50
C GLU A 201 2.32 -13.83 -2.64
N ASP A 202 1.89 -12.96 -3.54
CA ASP A 202 2.71 -12.41 -4.62
C ASP A 202 3.93 -11.64 -4.08
N ALA A 203 3.75 -10.85 -3.03
CA ALA A 203 4.84 -10.13 -2.37
C ALA A 203 5.85 -11.10 -1.72
N PHE A 204 5.38 -12.14 -1.04
CA PHE A 204 6.24 -13.17 -0.47
C PHE A 204 7.00 -13.92 -1.55
N LEU A 205 6.33 -14.34 -2.62
CA LEU A 205 6.97 -15.02 -3.73
C LEU A 205 8.03 -14.13 -4.38
N ALA A 206 7.75 -12.86 -4.61
CA ALA A 206 8.72 -11.92 -5.17
C ALA A 206 9.94 -11.77 -4.26
N ALA A 207 9.74 -11.58 -2.95
CA ALA A 207 10.83 -11.47 -1.98
C ALA A 207 11.66 -12.75 -1.86
N GLU A 208 11.02 -13.92 -1.90
CA GLU A 208 11.70 -15.21 -1.77
C GLU A 208 12.44 -15.67 -3.04
N THR A 209 12.13 -15.06 -4.19
CA THR A 209 12.71 -15.43 -5.49
C THR A 209 13.60 -14.36 -6.13
N CYS A 210 13.76 -13.21 -5.47
CA CYS A 210 14.63 -12.15 -5.98
C CYS A 210 16.11 -12.46 -5.74
N ASP A 211 16.96 -11.87 -6.58
CA ASP A 211 18.42 -11.89 -6.41
C ASP A 211 18.87 -10.77 -5.45
N ALA A 212 18.12 -9.67 -5.45
CA ALA A 212 18.37 -8.53 -4.57
C ALA A 212 17.06 -7.86 -4.12
N LEU A 213 17.07 -7.33 -2.90
CA LEU A 213 16.00 -6.49 -2.37
C LEU A 213 16.58 -5.18 -1.84
N ILE A 214 16.00 -4.05 -2.25
CA ILE A 214 16.32 -2.73 -1.70
C ILE A 214 15.13 -2.28 -0.86
N CYS A 215 15.35 -2.07 0.45
CA CYS A 215 14.36 -1.53 1.38
C CYS A 215 14.56 -0.03 1.52
N ILE A 216 13.55 0.78 1.18
CA ILE A 216 13.64 2.25 1.16
C ILE A 216 12.55 2.86 2.05
N GLY A 217 12.94 3.66 3.03
CA GLY A 217 12.02 4.50 3.81
C GLY A 217 10.97 3.73 4.60
N SER A 218 11.21 2.45 4.92
CA SER A 218 10.35 1.64 5.78
C SER A 218 10.94 1.55 7.18
N SER A 219 10.11 1.68 8.19
CA SER A 219 10.51 1.48 9.58
C SER A 219 10.57 0.02 10.00
N LEU A 220 10.01 -0.89 9.19
CA LEU A 220 9.93 -2.32 9.45
C LEU A 220 9.23 -2.68 10.79
N GLU A 221 8.13 -2.00 11.09
CA GLU A 221 7.36 -2.24 12.32
C GLU A 221 5.98 -2.83 12.07
N VAL A 222 5.47 -2.72 10.84
CA VAL A 222 4.11 -3.17 10.50
C VAL A 222 4.17 -4.54 9.84
N GLU A 223 3.72 -5.55 10.57
CA GLU A 223 3.59 -6.91 10.04
C GLU A 223 2.28 -7.10 9.27
N PRO A 224 2.25 -8.01 8.27
CA PRO A 224 3.31 -8.92 7.83
C PRO A 224 4.32 -8.30 6.85
N ALA A 225 4.14 -7.06 6.41
CA ALA A 225 5.00 -6.40 5.41
C ALA A 225 6.47 -6.30 5.88
N ALA A 226 6.68 -6.04 7.17
CA ALA A 226 8.02 -5.94 7.76
C ALA A 226 8.87 -7.21 7.59
N SER A 227 8.25 -8.38 7.41
CA SER A 227 8.96 -9.64 7.23
C SER A 227 9.59 -9.82 5.83
N LEU A 228 9.21 -9.03 4.83
CA LEU A 228 9.64 -9.20 3.45
C LEU A 228 11.16 -9.12 3.24
N PRO A 229 11.90 -8.13 3.78
CA PRO A 229 13.35 -8.10 3.66
C PRO A 229 14.04 -9.30 4.31
N TRP A 230 13.49 -9.80 5.41
CA TRP A 230 13.99 -11.00 6.09
C TRP A 230 13.78 -12.27 5.27
N ARG A 231 12.64 -12.37 4.56
CA ARG A 231 12.39 -13.49 3.64
C ARG A 231 13.40 -13.51 2.51
N ALA A 232 13.67 -12.36 1.89
CA ALA A 232 14.71 -12.24 0.86
C ALA A 232 16.10 -12.63 1.39
N LEU A 233 16.48 -12.09 2.56
CA LEU A 233 17.75 -12.37 3.19
C LEU A 233 17.91 -13.87 3.51
N ASN A 234 16.89 -14.51 4.05
CA ASN A 234 16.89 -15.93 4.39
C ASN A 234 16.98 -16.85 3.15
N ARG A 235 16.60 -16.35 1.97
CA ARG A 235 16.75 -17.05 0.67
C ARG A 235 18.07 -16.75 -0.01
N GLY A 236 18.94 -15.94 0.61
CA GLY A 236 20.28 -15.62 0.09
C GLY A 236 20.32 -14.45 -0.86
N ALA A 237 19.21 -13.70 -0.99
CA ALA A 237 19.22 -12.45 -1.75
C ALA A 237 20.14 -11.41 -1.11
N MET A 238 20.70 -10.55 -1.92
CA MET A 238 21.41 -9.38 -1.43
C MET A 238 20.38 -8.35 -0.93
N VAL A 239 20.47 -7.94 0.32
CA VAL A 239 19.54 -6.95 0.89
C VAL A 239 20.28 -5.65 1.18
N VAL A 240 19.73 -4.53 0.71
CA VAL A 240 20.24 -3.18 0.92
C VAL A 240 19.16 -2.34 1.61
N GLU A 241 19.52 -1.58 2.62
CA GLU A 241 18.61 -0.66 3.30
C GLU A 241 19.01 0.79 3.01
N ILE A 242 18.02 1.60 2.65
CA ILE A 242 18.14 3.06 2.47
C ILE A 242 17.13 3.72 3.41
N ASN A 243 17.61 4.21 4.53
CA ASN A 243 16.78 4.83 5.55
C ASN A 243 17.60 5.85 6.36
N PRO A 244 17.04 7.01 6.74
CA PRO A 244 17.76 7.99 7.53
C PRO A 244 18.02 7.52 8.98
N VAL A 245 17.24 6.55 9.46
CA VAL A 245 17.34 6.02 10.84
C VAL A 245 17.51 4.50 10.75
N PRO A 246 18.41 3.91 11.56
CA PRO A 246 18.56 2.46 11.65
C PRO A 246 17.24 1.76 12.02
N THR A 247 17.00 0.60 11.42
CA THR A 247 15.87 -0.27 11.72
C THR A 247 16.33 -1.60 12.32
N SER A 248 15.40 -2.51 12.59
CA SER A 248 15.74 -3.88 12.99
C SER A 248 16.60 -4.60 11.94
N LEU A 249 16.41 -4.29 10.66
CA LEU A 249 17.18 -4.86 9.55
C LEU A 249 18.63 -4.40 9.56
N SER A 250 18.89 -3.15 9.91
CA SER A 250 20.25 -2.57 9.93
C SER A 250 21.23 -3.37 10.79
N LEU A 251 20.74 -4.01 11.88
CA LEU A 251 21.57 -4.84 12.77
C LEU A 251 22.04 -6.14 12.10
N SER A 252 21.39 -6.57 11.03
CA SER A 252 21.67 -7.82 10.30
C SER A 252 22.40 -7.61 8.99
N LEU A 253 22.58 -6.36 8.57
CA LEU A 253 23.27 -6.00 7.34
C LEU A 253 24.72 -5.59 7.64
N ILE A 254 25.59 -5.85 6.65
CA ILE A 254 26.95 -5.30 6.67
C ILE A 254 26.83 -3.84 6.23
N HIS A 255 27.16 -2.93 7.15
CA HIS A 255 27.22 -1.50 6.83
C HIS A 255 28.45 -1.23 5.93
N ILE A 256 28.19 -0.62 4.78
CA ILE A 256 29.24 -0.20 3.84
C ILE A 256 29.32 1.33 3.83
#